data_32461c626c1c27113c90748e0457ceeb
#
_entry.id   32461c626c1c27113c90748e0457ceeb
#
_cell.length_a   1.000
_cell.length_b   1.000
_cell.length_c   1.000
_cell.angle_alpha   90.00
_cell.angle_beta   90.00
_cell.angle_gamma   90.00
#
_symmetry.space_group_name_H-M   'P 1'
#
loop_
_entity.id
_entity.type
_entity.pdbx_description
1 polymer ?
#
loop_
_entity_poly.entity_id
_entity_poly.type
_entity_poly.pdbx_seq_one_letter_code
_entity_poly.pdbx_strand_id
1 'polypeptide(L)'
;MFDEVVIAVLVNKTKSTLFTVPERIEMIGEVTKVFPNVRVDSWSGLLVDYCEANKIDIIVKGLRAVTDFDYELQMSQINLQLKGIETLFMSTAPAHSFLSSSLVKEIASYDGDVSNYIPAPLLEKLKARLALVHGGN
;
A
#
# COMPACT_ATOMS: atom_id res chain seq x y z
N MET A 1 5.15 -17.49 7.64
CA MET A 1 6.17 -16.69 8.37
C MET A 1 5.53 -15.94 9.52
N PHE A 2 4.36 -15.34 9.33
CA PHE A 2 3.63 -14.61 10.38
C PHE A 2 2.27 -15.26 10.64
N ASP A 3 1.85 -15.32 11.90
CA ASP A 3 0.54 -15.85 12.30
C ASP A 3 -0.59 -14.92 11.88
N GLU A 4 -0.36 -13.61 11.97
CA GLU A 4 -1.29 -12.56 11.53
C GLU A 4 -0.53 -11.49 10.76
N VAL A 5 -1.15 -10.98 9.70
CA VAL A 5 -0.65 -9.85 8.93
C VAL A 5 -1.72 -8.77 8.86
N VAL A 6 -1.36 -7.55 9.21
CA VAL A 6 -2.25 -6.39 9.10
C VAL A 6 -1.77 -5.52 7.96
N ILE A 7 -2.66 -5.26 7.01
CA ILE A 7 -2.43 -4.25 5.97
C ILE A 7 -3.05 -2.95 6.46
N ALA A 8 -2.20 -2.01 6.87
CA ALA A 8 -2.63 -0.73 7.41
C ALA A 8 -2.67 0.33 6.31
N VAL A 9 -3.85 0.86 6.04
CA VAL A 9 -4.05 1.99 5.15
C VAL A 9 -3.87 3.26 5.96
N LEU A 10 -2.75 3.95 5.75
CA LEU A 10 -2.45 5.18 6.47
C LEU A 10 -3.14 6.36 5.81
N VAL A 11 -3.83 7.14 6.63
CA VAL A 11 -4.51 8.37 6.18
C VAL A 11 -3.48 9.49 6.08
N ASN A 12 -3.24 9.98 4.88
CA ASN A 12 -2.39 11.14 4.64
C ASN A 12 -3.25 12.31 4.14
N LYS A 13 -3.52 13.27 5.02
CA LYS A 13 -4.38 14.42 4.73
C LYS A 13 -3.81 15.36 3.67
N THR A 14 -2.50 15.31 3.44
CA THR A 14 -1.82 16.20 2.47
C THR A 14 -1.74 15.60 1.07
N LYS A 15 -2.07 14.32 0.92
CA LYS A 15 -1.96 13.58 -0.34
C LYS A 15 -3.34 13.30 -0.93
N SER A 16 -3.54 13.73 -2.17
CA SER A 16 -4.73 13.35 -2.94
C SER A 16 -4.56 11.94 -3.49
N THR A 17 -5.55 11.08 -3.25
CA THR A 17 -5.57 9.71 -3.75
C THR A 17 -6.78 9.49 -4.66
N LEU A 18 -6.64 8.57 -5.61
CA LEU A 18 -7.71 8.24 -6.56
C LEU A 18 -8.92 7.60 -5.87
N PHE A 19 -8.67 6.81 -4.83
CA PHE A 19 -9.70 6.13 -4.05
C PHE A 19 -9.69 6.60 -2.60
N THR A 20 -10.87 6.68 -2.01
CA THR A 20 -11.03 7.01 -0.60
C THR A 20 -10.48 5.90 0.30
N VAL A 21 -10.27 6.21 1.59
CA VAL A 21 -9.80 5.20 2.56
C VAL A 21 -10.77 4.02 2.65
N PRO A 22 -12.10 4.20 2.81
CA PRO A 22 -13.04 3.08 2.80
C PRO A 22 -12.98 2.23 1.52
N GLU A 23 -12.88 2.86 0.35
CA GLU A 23 -12.73 2.15 -0.93
C GLU A 23 -11.45 1.32 -0.98
N ARG A 24 -10.34 1.87 -0.49
CA ARG A 24 -9.05 1.18 -0.46
C ARG A 24 -9.09 -0.03 0.47
N ILE A 25 -9.71 0.09 1.64
CA ILE A 25 -9.90 -1.03 2.58
C ILE A 25 -10.72 -2.14 1.92
N GLU A 26 -11.84 -1.79 1.27
CA GLU A 26 -12.68 -2.75 0.57
C GLU A 26 -11.93 -3.47 -0.55
N MET A 27 -11.20 -2.71 -1.38
CA MET A 27 -10.42 -3.27 -2.49
C MET A 27 -9.31 -4.21 -2.01
N ILE A 28 -8.56 -3.82 -0.99
CA ILE A 28 -7.52 -4.66 -0.39
C ILE A 28 -8.15 -5.91 0.23
N GLY A 29 -9.24 -5.76 0.95
CA GLY A 29 -9.97 -6.88 1.54
C GLY A 29 -10.43 -7.89 0.50
N GLU A 30 -10.90 -7.43 -0.66
CA GLU A 30 -11.33 -8.28 -1.76
C GLU A 30 -10.19 -9.15 -2.30
N VAL A 31 -9.01 -8.55 -2.53
CA VAL A 31 -7.87 -9.30 -3.09
C VAL A 31 -7.13 -10.14 -2.07
N THR A 32 -7.30 -9.87 -0.79
CA THR A 32 -6.63 -10.62 0.29
C THR A 32 -7.53 -11.66 0.97
N LYS A 33 -8.79 -11.75 0.60
CA LYS A 33 -9.77 -12.67 1.23
C LYS A 33 -9.35 -14.16 1.20
N VAL A 34 -8.47 -14.53 0.28
CA VAL A 34 -7.92 -15.89 0.18
C VAL A 34 -6.92 -16.22 1.30
N PHE A 35 -6.45 -15.21 2.02
CA PHE A 35 -5.50 -15.36 3.12
C PHE A 35 -6.23 -15.16 4.46
N PRO A 36 -6.54 -16.23 5.20
CA PRO A 36 -7.37 -16.13 6.41
C PRO A 36 -6.68 -15.40 7.57
N ASN A 37 -5.36 -15.26 7.52
CA ASN A 37 -4.55 -14.58 8.52
C ASN A 37 -4.25 -13.12 8.19
N VAL A 38 -4.87 -12.57 7.14
CA VAL A 38 -4.70 -11.17 6.73
C VAL A 38 -5.94 -10.37 7.10
N ARG A 39 -5.75 -9.25 7.79
CA ARG A 39 -6.80 -8.26 8.01
C ARG A 39 -6.37 -6.90 7.49
N VAL A 40 -7.34 -6.07 7.16
CA VAL A 40 -7.12 -4.71 6.64
C VAL A 40 -7.67 -3.71 7.63
N ASP A 41 -6.91 -2.67 7.90
CA ASP A 41 -7.30 -1.62 8.83
C ASP A 41 -6.83 -0.26 8.31
N SER A 42 -7.26 0.81 8.95
CA SER A 42 -6.80 2.16 8.66
C SER A 42 -6.36 2.87 9.94
N TRP A 43 -5.46 3.82 9.77
CA TRP A 43 -4.96 4.61 10.88
C TRP A 43 -4.65 6.04 10.44
N SER A 44 -4.96 6.99 11.31
CA SER A 44 -4.55 8.39 11.16
C SER A 44 -3.59 8.73 12.29
N GLY A 45 -2.34 9.06 11.95
CA GLY A 45 -1.29 9.37 12.92
C GLY A 45 -0.02 8.55 12.64
N LEU A 46 0.85 8.46 13.65
CA LEU A 46 2.10 7.72 13.50
C LEU A 46 1.84 6.20 13.43
N LEU A 47 2.51 5.56 12.49
CA LEU A 47 2.40 4.10 12.32
C LEU A 47 2.80 3.33 13.59
N VAL A 48 3.81 3.81 14.30
CA VAL A 48 4.29 3.16 15.54
C VAL A 48 3.26 3.22 16.66
N ASP A 49 2.42 4.26 16.72
CA ASP A 49 1.32 4.32 17.67
C ASP A 49 0.25 3.27 17.36
N TYR A 50 -0.02 3.05 16.07
CA TYR A 50 -0.88 1.96 15.63
C TYR A 50 -0.31 0.60 16.03
N CYS A 51 0.98 0.39 15.79
CA CYS A 51 1.65 -0.85 16.13
C CYS A 51 1.57 -1.13 17.63
N GLU A 52 1.86 -0.13 18.47
CA GLU A 52 1.76 -0.26 19.92
C GLU A 52 0.33 -0.61 20.37
N ALA A 53 -0.67 0.13 19.87
CA ALA A 53 -2.08 -0.08 20.22
C ALA A 53 -2.59 -1.48 19.81
N ASN A 54 -2.04 -2.06 18.75
CA ASN A 54 -2.44 -3.36 18.22
C ASN A 54 -1.46 -4.50 18.55
N LYS A 55 -0.46 -4.24 19.39
CA LYS A 55 0.57 -5.22 19.80
C LYS A 55 1.32 -5.83 18.61
N ILE A 56 1.70 -4.96 17.68
CA ILE A 56 2.47 -5.33 16.49
C ILE A 56 3.93 -4.95 16.74
N ASP A 57 4.81 -5.92 16.66
CA ASP A 57 6.22 -5.73 16.96
C ASP A 57 7.08 -5.52 15.71
N ILE A 58 6.56 -5.85 14.54
CA ILE A 58 7.32 -5.85 13.29
C ILE A 58 6.53 -5.16 12.19
N ILE A 59 7.20 -4.24 11.48
CA ILE A 59 6.71 -3.63 10.24
C ILE A 59 7.43 -4.31 9.07
N VAL A 60 6.68 -4.72 8.04
CA VAL A 60 7.25 -5.27 6.80
C VAL A 60 7.16 -4.23 5.70
N LYS A 61 8.27 -3.95 5.05
CA LYS A 61 8.37 -2.99 3.94
C LYS A 61 8.96 -3.64 2.69
N GLY A 62 8.27 -3.48 1.57
CA GLY A 62 8.82 -3.83 0.26
C GLY A 62 9.76 -2.75 -0.25
N LEU A 63 10.91 -3.14 -0.80
CA LEU A 63 11.87 -2.22 -1.41
C LEU A 63 11.95 -2.47 -2.92
N ARG A 64 11.78 -1.43 -3.71
CA ARG A 64 11.84 -1.47 -5.17
C ARG A 64 13.14 -0.91 -5.72
N ALA A 65 13.66 0.16 -5.11
CA ALA A 65 14.83 0.87 -5.58
C ALA A 65 15.71 1.34 -4.41
N VAL A 66 16.99 1.63 -4.70
CA VAL A 66 17.97 2.11 -3.72
C VAL A 66 17.52 3.45 -3.10
N THR A 67 16.91 4.33 -3.88
CA THR A 67 16.39 5.63 -3.40
C THR A 67 15.29 5.49 -2.35
N ASP A 68 14.48 4.44 -2.43
CA ASP A 68 13.46 4.14 -1.41
C ASP A 68 14.13 3.70 -0.10
N PHE A 69 15.26 3.02 -0.18
CA PHE A 69 15.94 2.42 0.97
C PHE A 69 16.45 3.46 1.96
N ASP A 70 17.06 4.56 1.50
CA ASP A 70 17.60 5.58 2.40
C ASP A 70 16.53 6.18 3.30
N TYR A 71 15.39 6.55 2.72
CA TYR A 71 14.25 7.08 3.49
C TYR A 71 13.67 6.02 4.43
N GLU A 72 13.43 4.82 3.93
CA GLU A 72 12.85 3.73 4.72
C GLU A 72 13.77 3.30 5.86
N LEU A 73 15.09 3.33 5.66
CA LEU A 73 16.06 3.04 6.71
C LEU A 73 16.00 4.08 7.84
N GLN A 74 15.94 5.36 7.50
CA GLN A 74 15.79 6.43 8.48
C GLN A 74 14.51 6.27 9.29
N MET A 75 13.40 5.98 8.62
CA MET A 75 12.11 5.74 9.29
C MET A 75 12.15 4.52 10.21
N SER A 76 12.82 3.44 9.78
CA SER A 76 12.97 2.25 10.62
C SER A 76 13.74 2.52 11.90
N GLN A 77 14.81 3.30 11.80
CA GLN A 77 15.61 3.70 12.96
C GLN A 77 14.83 4.58 13.94
N ILE A 78 14.03 5.52 13.41
CA ILE A 78 13.16 6.37 14.23
C ILE A 78 12.07 5.52 14.90
N ASN A 79 11.43 4.61 14.16
CA ASN A 79 10.40 3.74 14.71
C ASN A 79 10.92 2.85 15.85
N LEU A 80 12.14 2.33 15.69
CA LEU A 80 12.81 1.55 16.72
C LEU A 80 13.07 2.40 17.98
N GLN A 81 13.57 3.62 17.81
CA GLN A 81 13.83 4.53 18.94
C GLN A 81 12.55 4.96 19.65
N LEU A 82 11.49 5.26 18.91
CA LEU A 82 10.25 5.78 19.50
C LEU A 82 9.49 4.72 20.28
N LYS A 83 9.38 3.49 19.76
CA LYS A 83 8.47 2.48 20.30
C LYS A 83 9.04 1.05 20.30
N GLY A 84 10.31 0.86 19.96
CA GLY A 84 10.90 -0.47 19.89
C GLY A 84 10.37 -1.35 18.76
N ILE A 85 9.77 -0.75 17.73
CA ILE A 85 9.18 -1.47 16.60
C ILE A 85 10.24 -1.71 15.54
N GLU A 86 10.49 -2.97 15.22
CA GLU A 86 11.46 -3.38 14.19
C GLU A 86 10.85 -3.32 12.79
N THR A 87 11.72 -3.14 11.80
CA THR A 87 11.31 -3.15 10.39
C THR A 87 12.08 -4.22 9.61
N LEU A 88 11.35 -5.08 8.92
CA LEU A 88 11.90 -6.04 7.97
C LEU A 88 11.76 -5.48 6.55
N PHE A 89 12.88 -5.45 5.83
CA PHE A 89 12.88 -5.06 4.43
C PHE A 89 12.89 -6.30 3.53
N MET A 90 11.98 -6.32 2.57
CA MET A 90 11.91 -7.39 1.57
C MET A 90 12.07 -6.79 0.18
N SER A 91 12.93 -7.37 -0.63
CA SER A 91 13.04 -6.98 -2.03
C SER A 91 11.77 -7.37 -2.80
N THR A 92 11.29 -6.48 -3.66
CA THR A 92 10.18 -6.80 -4.56
C THR A 92 10.64 -7.76 -5.65
N ALA A 93 9.70 -8.53 -6.19
CA ALA A 93 9.99 -9.39 -7.34
C ALA A 93 10.51 -8.54 -8.51
N PRO A 94 11.52 -9.01 -9.26
CA PRO A 94 12.07 -8.26 -10.39
C PRO A 94 11.03 -7.81 -11.42
N ALA A 95 10.01 -8.64 -11.66
CA ALA A 95 8.90 -8.33 -12.56
C ALA A 95 8.06 -7.11 -12.12
N HIS A 96 8.14 -6.72 -10.86
CA HIS A 96 7.35 -5.62 -10.29
C HIS A 96 8.22 -4.47 -9.75
N SER A 97 9.54 -4.55 -9.89
CA SER A 97 10.47 -3.56 -9.31
C SER A 97 10.31 -2.16 -9.89
N PHE A 98 9.82 -2.05 -11.13
CA PHE A 98 9.58 -0.77 -11.81
C PHE A 98 8.18 -0.18 -11.52
N LEU A 99 7.28 -0.94 -10.89
CA LEU A 99 5.90 -0.51 -10.69
C LEU A 99 5.80 0.61 -9.64
N SER A 100 4.97 1.58 -9.98
CA SER A 100 4.48 2.57 -9.03
C SER A 100 3.00 2.83 -9.31
N SER A 101 2.27 3.28 -8.32
CA SER A 101 0.87 3.62 -8.50
C SER A 101 0.69 4.77 -9.52
N SER A 102 1.63 5.70 -9.54
CA SER A 102 1.62 6.81 -10.52
C SER A 102 1.77 6.32 -11.95
N LEU A 103 2.72 5.41 -12.19
CA LEU A 103 2.95 4.84 -13.52
C LEU A 103 1.74 4.04 -14.00
N VAL A 104 1.18 3.20 -13.14
CA VAL A 104 0.00 2.39 -13.48
C VAL A 104 -1.21 3.27 -13.81
N LYS A 105 -1.46 4.31 -13.01
CA LYS A 105 -2.54 5.28 -13.27
C LYS A 105 -2.33 6.03 -14.57
N GLU A 106 -1.11 6.44 -14.87
CA GLU A 106 -0.77 7.13 -16.11
C GLU A 106 -1.05 6.23 -17.33
N ILE A 107 -0.53 5.01 -17.35
CA ILE A 107 -0.77 4.07 -18.45
C ILE A 107 -2.28 3.80 -18.64
N ALA A 108 -2.97 3.52 -17.54
CA ALA A 108 -4.41 3.24 -17.59
C ALA A 108 -5.24 4.45 -18.04
N SER A 109 -4.78 5.68 -17.75
CA SER A 109 -5.47 6.91 -18.19
C SER A 109 -5.42 7.12 -19.71
N TYR A 110 -4.47 6.50 -20.37
CA TYR A 110 -4.33 6.47 -21.83
C TYR A 110 -4.86 5.17 -22.44
N ASP A 111 -5.71 4.44 -21.72
CA ASP A 111 -6.26 3.14 -22.13
C ASP A 111 -5.21 2.05 -22.37
N GLY A 112 -4.02 2.21 -21.80
CA GLY A 112 -2.99 1.19 -21.81
C GLY A 112 -3.37 -0.03 -20.99
N ASP A 113 -2.89 -1.21 -21.40
CA ASP A 113 -3.18 -2.46 -20.69
C ASP A 113 -2.32 -2.60 -19.43
N VAL A 114 -2.97 -2.55 -18.27
CA VAL A 114 -2.34 -2.73 -16.95
C VAL A 114 -2.75 -4.04 -16.28
N SER A 115 -3.38 -4.96 -17.01
CA SER A 115 -3.92 -6.21 -16.47
C SER A 115 -2.88 -7.11 -15.80
N ASN A 116 -1.62 -7.02 -16.22
CA ASN A 116 -0.52 -7.78 -15.62
C ASN A 116 -0.01 -7.17 -14.31
N TYR A 117 -0.45 -5.96 -13.95
CA TYR A 117 0.08 -5.19 -12.83
C TYR A 117 -0.94 -4.93 -11.74
N ILE A 118 -2.20 -5.27 -11.98
CA ILE A 118 -3.32 -5.06 -11.06
C ILE A 118 -4.09 -6.37 -10.92
N PRO A 119 -4.51 -6.73 -9.69
CA PRO A 119 -5.42 -7.86 -9.50
C PRO A 119 -6.68 -7.71 -10.34
N ALA A 120 -7.09 -8.78 -11.01
CA ALA A 120 -8.22 -8.75 -11.95
C ALA A 120 -9.51 -8.13 -11.38
N PRO A 121 -9.92 -8.37 -10.11
CA PRO A 121 -11.11 -7.75 -9.55
C PRO A 121 -11.05 -6.22 -9.45
N LEU A 122 -9.85 -5.63 -9.45
CA LEU A 122 -9.66 -4.18 -9.29
C LEU A 122 -9.53 -3.44 -10.61
N LEU A 123 -9.30 -4.14 -11.70
CA LEU A 123 -9.04 -3.52 -13.02
C LEU A 123 -10.22 -2.67 -13.48
N GLU A 124 -11.44 -3.19 -13.40
CA GLU A 124 -12.65 -2.47 -13.81
C GLU A 124 -12.94 -1.28 -12.88
N LYS A 125 -12.66 -1.42 -11.58
CA LYS A 125 -12.80 -0.32 -10.62
C LYS A 125 -11.84 0.84 -10.95
N LEU A 126 -10.61 0.51 -11.33
CA LEU A 126 -9.62 1.52 -11.74
C LEU A 126 -10.08 2.24 -13.01
N LYS A 127 -10.49 1.50 -14.05
CA LYS A 127 -10.96 2.06 -15.31
C LYS A 127 -12.17 2.96 -15.11
N ALA A 128 -13.15 2.52 -14.34
CA ALA A 128 -14.35 3.29 -14.04
C ALA A 128 -14.03 4.60 -13.31
N ARG A 129 -13.12 4.56 -12.32
CA ARG A 129 -12.73 5.75 -11.59
C ARG A 129 -11.96 6.74 -12.45
N LEU A 130 -11.03 6.27 -13.29
CA LEU A 130 -10.30 7.13 -14.23
C LEU A 130 -11.21 7.79 -15.24
N ALA A 131 -12.21 7.06 -15.73
CA ALA A 131 -13.23 7.63 -16.65
C ALA A 131 -14.02 8.77 -16.00
N LEU A 132 -14.38 8.66 -14.72
CA LEU A 132 -15.05 9.71 -13.96
C LEU A 132 -14.17 10.97 -13.79
N VAL A 133 -12.89 10.78 -13.50
CA VAL A 133 -11.93 11.88 -13.29
C VAL A 133 -11.64 12.62 -14.61
N HIS A 134 -11.49 11.89 -15.72
CA HIS A 134 -11.18 12.47 -17.02
C HIS A 134 -12.43 12.92 -17.79
N GLY A 135 -13.58 12.35 -17.51
CA GLY A 135 -14.85 12.71 -18.14
C GLY A 135 -15.47 14.01 -17.64
N GLY A 136 -14.90 14.64 -16.62
CA GLY A 136 -15.34 15.91 -16.05
C GLY A 136 -14.67 17.16 -16.67
N ASN A 137 -13.89 16.99 -17.72
CA ASN A 137 -13.23 18.09 -18.44
C ASN A 137 -13.94 18.38 -19.76
#